data_70196e790af29e97999b34a77ebf5b7b
#
_entry.id   70196e790af29e97999b34a77ebf5b7b
#
_cell.length_a   1.000
_cell.length_b   1.000
_cell.length_c   1.000
_cell.angle_alpha   90.00
_cell.angle_beta   90.00
_cell.angle_gamma   90.00
#
_symmetry.space_group_name_H-M   'P 1'
#
loop_
_entity.id
_entity.type
_entity.pdbx_description
1 polymer ?
#
loop_
_entity_poly.entity_id
_entity_poly.type
_entity_poly.pdbx_seq_one_letter_code
_entity_poly.pdbx_strand_id
1 'polypeptide(L)'
;MEFKFYYGGGKTTEILLKSYSLTSISKNILIMDGDNKEYLQSKIKFKMIDGKVLVNFKSNNIYNDIKKIGNIDKIFVDNASSLSIDKINDLYKACKLLNIPIELYGTRDKNGIRCMELADEIIKLNDFNFQRKGSDLTFYYGTMNSGKTVKLIGNLEYLSNYYNTCLMKPITDRDKHFILSRLGLSKRADFVIYNNTYIKSLIKNTKYNCILIDEIQFLSKYQIMELKDIVLNYHIPIIGYGLKTDFMTNSFIGSEYMLRLADNIIKIDGQCALCGNQSNFNARYKKDTHEYINIGNQVEVDGINYNYDPLCPNCYIKHVLKLKK
;
A
#
# COMPACT_ATOMS: atom_id res chain seq x y z
N MET A 1 15.30 -12.99 13.71
CA MET A 1 14.29 -12.02 13.27
C MET A 1 14.94 -10.87 12.54
N GLU A 2 14.19 -10.26 11.59
CA GLU A 2 14.71 -9.24 10.70
C GLU A 2 14.61 -7.85 11.34
N PHE A 3 15.70 -7.10 11.22
CA PHE A 3 15.81 -5.70 11.60
C PHE A 3 15.98 -4.89 10.30
N LYS A 4 14.94 -4.20 9.87
CA LYS A 4 14.93 -3.51 8.57
C LYS A 4 14.94 -2.00 8.72
N PHE A 5 15.62 -1.31 7.80
CA PHE A 5 15.64 0.15 7.75
C PHE A 5 15.08 0.67 6.44
N TYR A 6 14.10 1.54 6.55
CA TYR A 6 13.41 2.19 5.43
C TYR A 6 13.71 3.69 5.41
N TYR A 7 14.06 4.21 4.24
CA TYR A 7 14.28 5.64 4.05
C TYR A 7 13.62 6.13 2.74
N GLY A 8 13.40 7.45 2.60
CA GLY A 8 12.72 8.03 1.43
C GLY A 8 11.40 8.70 1.77
N GLY A 9 10.55 8.91 0.78
CA GLY A 9 9.24 9.54 0.95
C GLY A 9 8.16 8.59 1.46
N GLY A 10 7.13 9.13 2.14
CA GLY A 10 5.93 8.36 2.53
C GLY A 10 6.11 7.34 3.66
N LYS A 11 7.14 7.48 4.49
CA LYS A 11 7.48 6.56 5.59
C LYS A 11 6.31 6.31 6.55
N THR A 12 5.72 7.35 7.09
CA THR A 12 4.58 7.24 8.03
C THR A 12 3.38 6.57 7.37
N THR A 13 3.12 6.86 6.09
CA THR A 13 2.05 6.19 5.31
C THR A 13 2.31 4.69 5.19
N GLU A 14 3.57 4.30 4.91
CA GLU A 14 3.96 2.89 4.82
C GLU A 14 3.76 2.14 6.13
N ILE A 15 4.13 2.75 7.27
CA ILE A 15 3.88 2.19 8.62
C ILE A 15 2.38 1.96 8.82
N LEU A 16 1.56 2.96 8.53
CA LEU A 16 0.12 2.88 8.72
C LEU A 16 -0.50 1.77 7.86
N LEU A 17 -0.07 1.63 6.61
CA LEU A 17 -0.50 0.56 5.71
C LEU A 17 -0.17 -0.82 6.25
N LYS A 18 1.10 -1.05 6.57
CA LYS A 18 1.57 -2.34 7.08
C LYS A 18 0.94 -2.68 8.42
N SER A 19 0.86 -1.72 9.33
CA SER A 19 0.24 -1.93 10.63
C SER A 19 -1.24 -2.30 10.50
N TYR A 20 -1.98 -1.67 9.58
CA TYR A 20 -3.36 -2.02 9.31
C TYR A 20 -3.52 -3.44 8.78
N SER A 21 -2.74 -3.81 7.77
CA SER A 21 -2.77 -5.17 7.21
C SER A 21 -2.51 -6.25 8.28
N LEU A 22 -1.57 -5.99 9.21
CA LEU A 22 -1.24 -6.92 10.30
C LEU A 22 -2.32 -6.99 11.37
N THR A 23 -2.94 -5.86 11.74
CA THR A 23 -4.02 -5.88 12.74
C THR A 23 -5.29 -6.54 12.22
N SER A 24 -5.54 -6.53 10.92
CA SER A 24 -6.67 -7.25 10.33
C SER A 24 -6.59 -8.78 10.54
N ILE A 25 -5.42 -9.31 10.85
CA ILE A 25 -5.18 -10.73 11.17
C ILE A 25 -4.83 -10.96 12.64
N SER A 26 -5.31 -10.10 13.53
CA SER A 26 -5.15 -10.22 15.00
C SER A 26 -3.70 -10.25 15.49
N LYS A 27 -2.79 -9.52 14.83
CA LYS A 27 -1.40 -9.37 15.29
C LYS A 27 -1.27 -8.21 16.28
N ASN A 28 -0.49 -8.43 17.34
CA ASN A 28 -0.15 -7.40 18.34
C ASN A 28 0.98 -6.51 17.81
N ILE A 29 0.64 -5.29 17.39
CA ILE A 29 1.57 -4.36 16.77
C ILE A 29 1.90 -3.23 17.71
N LEU A 30 3.20 -2.97 17.89
CA LEU A 30 3.70 -1.80 18.59
C LEU A 30 4.20 -0.77 17.59
N ILE A 31 3.73 0.47 17.72
CA ILE A 31 4.20 1.60 16.92
C ILE A 31 4.86 2.62 17.83
N MET A 32 6.06 3.07 17.47
CA MET A 32 6.85 4.07 18.17
C MET A 32 7.12 5.26 17.24
N ASP A 33 7.23 6.45 17.83
CA ASP A 33 7.73 7.64 17.15
C ASP A 33 9.01 8.13 17.84
N GLY A 34 10.08 8.29 17.07
CA GLY A 34 11.36 8.78 17.58
C GLY A 34 11.29 10.22 18.12
N ASP A 35 10.36 11.02 17.65
CA ASP A 35 10.09 12.39 18.11
C ASP A 35 9.17 12.45 19.34
N ASN A 36 8.77 11.31 19.92
CA ASN A 36 7.86 11.20 21.07
C ASN A 36 6.49 11.89 20.86
N LYS A 37 5.97 11.88 19.66
CA LYS A 37 4.60 12.37 19.40
C LYS A 37 3.58 11.37 19.94
N GLU A 38 2.48 11.89 20.49
CA GLU A 38 1.41 11.05 21.06
C GLU A 38 0.62 10.28 20.00
N TYR A 39 0.77 10.66 18.74
CA TYR A 39 0.12 9.98 17.60
C TYR A 39 0.91 10.18 16.31
N LEU A 40 0.89 9.19 15.44
CA LEU A 40 1.43 9.34 14.10
C LEU A 40 0.51 10.25 13.28
N GLN A 41 1.00 11.44 12.96
CA GLN A 41 0.39 12.29 11.96
C GLN A 41 1.17 12.12 10.65
N SER A 42 0.58 11.40 9.71
CA SER A 42 0.94 11.66 8.33
C SER A 42 0.31 12.99 7.91
N LYS A 43 0.81 13.63 6.84
CA LYS A 43 0.11 14.76 6.19
C LYS A 43 -1.33 14.40 5.81
N ILE A 44 -1.65 13.12 5.79
CA ILE A 44 -2.97 12.53 5.69
C ILE A 44 -3.47 12.33 7.13
N LYS A 45 -4.53 13.04 7.53
CA LYS A 45 -5.14 12.91 8.86
C LYS A 45 -5.75 11.52 9.04
N PHE A 46 -4.96 10.58 9.54
CA PHE A 46 -5.44 9.27 9.98
C PHE A 46 -5.90 9.33 11.43
N LYS A 47 -7.10 8.82 11.70
CA LYS A 47 -7.49 8.43 13.03
C LYS A 47 -6.97 7.00 13.27
N MET A 48 -6.19 6.79 14.32
CA MET A 48 -5.71 5.45 14.70
C MET A 48 -6.90 4.52 14.89
N ILE A 49 -6.85 3.33 14.31
CA ILE A 49 -7.85 2.28 14.48
C ILE A 49 -7.65 1.64 15.86
N ASP A 50 -8.76 1.40 16.58
CA ASP A 50 -8.76 0.76 17.90
C ASP A 50 -7.90 -0.51 17.96
N GLY A 51 -7.09 -0.63 19.01
CA GLY A 51 -6.27 -1.80 19.31
C GLY A 51 -4.75 -1.64 19.07
N LYS A 52 -4.25 -0.47 18.65
CA LYS A 52 -2.81 -0.21 18.46
C LYS A 52 -2.26 0.62 19.61
N VAL A 53 -1.26 0.09 20.25
CA VAL A 53 -0.58 0.81 21.34
C VAL A 53 0.49 1.71 20.73
N LEU A 54 0.25 3.02 20.73
CA LEU A 54 1.30 4.01 20.52
C LEU A 54 2.04 4.14 21.85
N VAL A 55 3.30 3.70 21.90
CA VAL A 55 4.09 3.79 23.13
C VAL A 55 5.16 4.86 22.96
N ASN A 56 5.05 5.91 23.73
CA ASN A 56 6.13 6.87 23.95
C ASN A 56 7.08 6.32 24.99
N PHE A 57 8.24 5.86 24.57
CA PHE A 57 9.28 5.43 25.49
C PHE A 57 10.03 6.65 26.03
N LYS A 58 9.53 7.16 27.16
CA LYS A 58 10.24 8.20 27.96
C LYS A 58 11.45 7.62 28.68
N SER A 59 11.54 6.29 28.78
CA SER A 59 12.65 5.64 29.49
C SER A 59 13.92 5.61 28.65
N ASN A 60 15.06 5.54 29.33
CA ASN A 60 16.36 5.37 28.68
C ASN A 60 16.67 3.89 28.35
N ASN A 61 15.74 2.96 28.59
CA ASN A 61 15.95 1.53 28.37
C ASN A 61 14.74 0.90 27.64
N ILE A 62 14.72 1.11 26.34
CA ILE A 62 13.65 0.61 25.44
C ILE A 62 13.55 -0.92 25.47
N TYR A 63 14.67 -1.63 25.57
CA TYR A 63 14.67 -3.09 25.63
C TYR A 63 13.84 -3.63 26.80
N ASN A 64 14.03 -3.06 27.99
CA ASN A 64 13.29 -3.50 29.18
C ASN A 64 11.80 -3.16 29.08
N ASP A 65 11.46 -2.03 28.47
CA ASP A 65 10.06 -1.64 28.28
C ASP A 65 9.35 -2.58 27.32
N ILE A 66 9.95 -2.91 26.17
CA ILE A 66 9.45 -3.90 25.23
C ILE A 66 9.26 -5.26 25.90
N LYS A 67 10.24 -5.68 26.71
CA LYS A 67 10.19 -6.95 27.44
C LYS A 67 9.03 -6.99 28.45
N LYS A 68 8.72 -5.87 29.13
CA LYS A 68 7.60 -5.77 30.08
C LYS A 68 6.24 -5.82 29.38
N ILE A 69 6.09 -5.20 28.20
CA ILE A 69 4.85 -5.23 27.44
C ILE A 69 4.50 -6.68 27.05
N GLY A 70 5.48 -7.47 26.62
CA GLY A 70 5.30 -8.85 26.21
C GLY A 70 4.36 -9.01 25.02
N ASN A 71 4.27 -10.21 24.48
CA ASN A 71 3.33 -10.61 23.43
C ASN A 71 3.22 -9.63 22.24
N ILE A 72 4.36 -9.19 21.72
CA ILE A 72 4.45 -8.27 20.56
C ILE A 72 4.86 -9.09 19.34
N ASP A 73 4.06 -9.03 18.29
CA ASP A 73 4.34 -9.72 17.02
C ASP A 73 5.24 -8.90 16.09
N LYS A 74 5.18 -7.57 16.15
CA LYS A 74 6.00 -6.68 15.32
C LYS A 74 6.08 -5.27 15.88
N ILE A 75 7.21 -4.61 15.63
CA ILE A 75 7.44 -3.20 16.01
C ILE A 75 7.70 -2.37 14.76
N PHE A 76 7.02 -1.23 14.65
CA PHE A 76 7.31 -0.17 13.69
C PHE A 76 7.80 1.07 14.41
N VAL A 77 8.86 1.70 13.91
CA VAL A 77 9.42 2.92 14.49
C VAL A 77 9.45 4.01 13.43
N ASP A 78 8.60 5.02 13.55
CA ASP A 78 8.67 6.22 12.72
C ASP A 78 9.75 7.17 13.27
N ASN A 79 10.29 8.02 12.40
CA ASN A 79 11.37 8.96 12.73
C ASN A 79 12.53 8.33 13.54
N ALA A 80 12.91 7.10 13.20
CA ALA A 80 13.94 6.34 13.93
C ALA A 80 15.28 7.09 14.02
N SER A 81 15.59 7.95 13.07
CA SER A 81 16.79 8.80 13.07
C SER A 81 16.78 9.90 14.15
N SER A 82 15.63 10.19 14.77
CA SER A 82 15.54 11.08 15.94
C SER A 82 15.90 10.39 17.25
N LEU A 83 16.01 9.07 17.24
CA LEU A 83 16.43 8.30 18.43
C LEU A 83 17.93 8.43 18.68
N SER A 84 18.34 8.39 19.96
CA SER A 84 19.76 8.27 20.32
C SER A 84 20.32 6.91 19.90
N ILE A 85 21.63 6.84 19.73
CA ILE A 85 22.33 5.60 19.36
C ILE A 85 22.04 4.47 20.35
N ASP A 86 21.97 4.78 21.65
CA ASP A 86 21.66 3.80 22.70
C ASP A 86 20.26 3.20 22.52
N LYS A 87 19.26 4.02 22.20
CA LYS A 87 17.89 3.57 21.92
C LYS A 87 17.82 2.71 20.66
N ILE A 88 18.59 3.04 19.61
CA ILE A 88 18.69 2.22 18.40
C ILE A 88 19.33 0.86 18.72
N ASN A 89 20.39 0.84 19.52
CA ASN A 89 21.03 -0.40 19.97
C ASN A 89 20.09 -1.25 20.85
N ASP A 90 19.28 -0.63 21.70
CA ASP A 90 18.26 -1.32 22.50
C ASP A 90 17.18 -1.98 21.63
N LEU A 91 16.73 -1.29 20.57
CA LEU A 91 15.79 -1.86 19.58
C LEU A 91 16.42 -3.06 18.87
N TYR A 92 17.67 -2.94 18.43
CA TYR A 92 18.39 -4.07 17.81
C TYR A 92 18.49 -5.26 18.76
N LYS A 93 18.84 -5.01 20.03
CA LYS A 93 18.87 -6.02 21.08
C LYS A 93 17.51 -6.67 21.30
N ALA A 94 16.42 -5.89 21.32
CA ALA A 94 15.05 -6.40 21.41
C ALA A 94 14.71 -7.30 20.22
N CYS A 95 15.04 -6.89 19.00
CA CYS A 95 14.84 -7.71 17.80
C CYS A 95 15.53 -9.07 17.91
N LYS A 96 16.79 -9.10 18.29
CA LYS A 96 17.59 -10.34 18.29
C LYS A 96 17.30 -11.23 19.51
N LEU A 97 17.12 -10.68 20.70
CA LEU A 97 16.93 -11.46 21.94
C LEU A 97 15.47 -11.81 22.25
N LEU A 98 14.53 -10.94 21.92
CA LEU A 98 13.11 -11.21 22.12
C LEU A 98 12.44 -11.82 20.89
N ASN A 99 13.20 -11.98 19.80
CA ASN A 99 12.75 -12.56 18.54
C ASN A 99 11.56 -11.80 17.91
N ILE A 100 11.56 -10.46 18.00
CA ILE A 100 10.52 -9.58 17.49
C ILE A 100 11.03 -8.89 16.22
N PRO A 101 10.35 -9.01 15.05
CA PRO A 101 10.74 -8.27 13.85
C PRO A 101 10.51 -6.77 14.03
N ILE A 102 11.51 -5.95 13.67
CA ILE A 102 11.47 -4.50 13.82
C ILE A 102 11.73 -3.82 12.48
N GLU A 103 10.87 -2.89 12.11
CA GLU A 103 11.05 -2.03 10.94
C GLU A 103 11.24 -0.57 11.40
N LEU A 104 12.36 0.01 11.02
CA LEU A 104 12.74 1.38 11.32
C LEU A 104 12.53 2.26 10.09
N TYR A 105 11.96 3.43 10.27
CA TYR A 105 11.70 4.41 9.22
C TYR A 105 12.37 5.73 9.58
N GLY A 106 13.31 6.21 8.75
CA GLY A 106 14.12 7.36 9.09
C GLY A 106 14.73 8.09 7.90
N THR A 107 15.63 9.01 8.18
CA THR A 107 16.44 9.76 7.22
C THR A 107 17.87 9.22 7.21
N ARG A 108 18.67 9.60 6.20
CA ARG A 108 20.09 9.19 6.08
C ARG A 108 21.04 10.17 6.79
N ASP A 109 20.64 10.65 7.96
CA ASP A 109 21.48 11.45 8.85
C ASP A 109 22.38 10.56 9.74
N LYS A 110 23.11 11.18 10.68
CA LYS A 110 24.07 10.49 11.56
C LYS A 110 23.45 9.27 12.27
N ASN A 111 22.25 9.41 12.83
CA ASN A 111 21.61 8.31 13.57
C ASN A 111 20.94 7.31 12.60
N GLY A 112 20.45 7.79 11.47
CA GLY A 112 19.94 6.93 10.38
C GLY A 112 21.03 6.03 9.80
N ILE A 113 22.29 6.53 9.70
CA ILE A 113 23.45 5.70 9.32
C ILE A 113 23.62 4.55 10.33
N ARG A 114 23.47 4.82 11.65
CA ARG A 114 23.52 3.76 12.65
C ARG A 114 22.41 2.72 12.48
N CYS A 115 21.21 3.13 12.12
CA CYS A 115 20.12 2.20 11.78
C CYS A 115 20.50 1.32 10.57
N MET A 116 21.12 1.91 9.54
CA MET A 116 21.57 1.19 8.34
C MET A 116 22.68 0.17 8.63
N GLU A 117 23.63 0.52 9.50
CA GLU A 117 24.72 -0.40 9.91
C GLU A 117 24.22 -1.66 10.61
N LEU A 118 23.13 -1.56 11.36
CA LEU A 118 22.54 -2.66 12.11
C LEU A 118 21.47 -3.44 11.32
N ALA A 119 20.96 -2.86 10.24
CA ALA A 119 19.87 -3.44 9.47
C ALA A 119 20.30 -4.69 8.70
N ASP A 120 19.50 -5.74 8.78
CA ASP A 120 19.63 -6.93 7.92
C ASP A 120 19.24 -6.61 6.47
N GLU A 121 18.35 -5.61 6.26
CA GLU A 121 17.90 -5.13 4.94
C GLU A 121 17.65 -3.62 4.97
N ILE A 122 18.14 -2.91 3.94
CA ILE A 122 17.96 -1.47 3.75
C ILE A 122 17.07 -1.24 2.55
N ILE A 123 15.92 -0.59 2.76
CA ILE A 123 14.89 -0.42 1.74
C ILE A 123 14.65 1.07 1.50
N LYS A 124 14.79 1.48 0.23
CA LYS A 124 14.45 2.83 -0.21
C LYS A 124 12.97 2.89 -0.59
N LEU A 125 12.20 3.73 0.11
CA LEU A 125 10.80 3.97 -0.19
C LEU A 125 10.66 5.06 -1.26
N ASN A 126 9.75 4.83 -2.21
CA ASN A 126 9.28 5.83 -3.16
C ASN A 126 10.38 6.69 -3.82
N ASP A 127 11.29 6.04 -4.55
CA ASP A 127 12.05 6.72 -5.58
C ASP A 127 11.16 6.87 -6.82
N PHE A 128 10.30 7.90 -6.82
CA PHE A 128 9.81 8.43 -8.08
C PHE A 128 10.99 9.15 -8.74
N ASN A 129 11.83 8.40 -9.44
CA ASN A 129 12.99 8.96 -10.13
C ASN A 129 12.52 9.57 -11.47
N PHE A 130 11.63 10.57 -11.39
CA PHE A 130 11.20 11.37 -12.55
C PHE A 130 12.33 12.30 -13.08
N GLN A 131 13.55 12.20 -12.53
CA GLN A 131 14.70 12.95 -13.01
C GLN A 131 15.31 12.39 -14.30
N ARG A 132 14.87 11.21 -14.77
CA ARG A 132 15.18 10.79 -16.13
C ARG A 132 14.31 11.59 -17.09
N LYS A 133 14.89 12.14 -18.15
CA LYS A 133 14.23 12.74 -19.32
C LYS A 133 13.24 11.74 -19.94
N GLY A 134 12.10 11.56 -19.37
CA GLY A 134 11.06 10.61 -19.82
C GLY A 134 9.99 10.48 -18.77
N SER A 135 8.76 10.65 -19.19
CA SER A 135 7.60 10.35 -18.37
C SER A 135 7.36 8.85 -18.43
N ASP A 136 7.05 8.22 -17.31
CA ASP A 136 6.83 6.78 -17.24
C ASP A 136 5.35 6.46 -16.98
N LEU A 137 4.87 5.39 -17.59
CA LEU A 137 3.64 4.72 -17.21
C LEU A 137 3.97 3.69 -16.12
N THR A 138 3.48 3.92 -14.90
CA THR A 138 3.74 3.05 -13.75
C THR A 138 2.47 2.32 -13.33
N PHE A 139 2.56 1.02 -13.08
CA PHE A 139 1.46 0.19 -12.59
C PHE A 139 1.75 -0.35 -11.19
N TYR A 140 1.03 0.15 -10.21
CA TYR A 140 0.97 -0.43 -8.87
C TYR A 140 -0.18 -1.42 -8.79
N TYR A 141 0.13 -2.69 -8.54
CA TYR A 141 -0.90 -3.71 -8.38
C TYR A 141 -0.79 -4.44 -7.04
N GLY A 142 -1.91 -4.95 -6.56
CA GLY A 142 -1.94 -5.76 -5.34
C GLY A 142 -3.31 -6.43 -5.19
N THR A 143 -3.42 -7.34 -4.22
CA THR A 143 -4.69 -7.97 -3.89
C THR A 143 -5.69 -6.98 -3.29
N MET A 144 -6.94 -7.36 -3.17
CA MET A 144 -7.90 -6.58 -2.36
C MET A 144 -7.32 -6.44 -0.94
N ASN A 145 -7.60 -5.32 -0.28
CA ASN A 145 -7.08 -5.00 1.05
C ASN A 145 -5.54 -4.84 1.17
N SER A 146 -4.79 -4.84 0.07
CA SER A 146 -3.33 -4.58 0.11
C SER A 146 -2.97 -3.10 0.36
N GLY A 147 -3.96 -2.20 0.47
CA GLY A 147 -3.73 -0.78 0.73
C GLY A 147 -3.43 0.07 -0.51
N LYS A 148 -3.77 -0.39 -1.72
CA LYS A 148 -3.57 0.37 -2.98
C LYS A 148 -4.06 1.81 -2.90
N THR A 149 -5.30 2.02 -2.49
CA THR A 149 -5.92 3.35 -2.40
C THR A 149 -5.21 4.25 -1.38
N VAL A 150 -4.74 3.69 -0.27
CA VAL A 150 -3.95 4.47 0.71
C VAL A 150 -2.60 4.84 0.13
N LYS A 151 -1.95 3.92 -0.58
CA LYS A 151 -0.69 4.19 -1.30
C LYS A 151 -0.87 5.27 -2.36
N LEU A 152 -1.97 5.20 -3.12
CA LEU A 152 -2.34 6.23 -4.10
C LEU A 152 -2.48 7.61 -3.44
N ILE A 153 -3.27 7.71 -2.36
CA ILE A 153 -3.48 8.98 -1.64
C ILE A 153 -2.15 9.51 -1.07
N GLY A 154 -1.33 8.63 -0.49
CA GLY A 154 0.00 9.01 -0.02
C GLY A 154 0.93 9.51 -1.12
N ASN A 155 0.91 8.85 -2.27
CA ASN A 155 1.68 9.29 -3.45
C ASN A 155 1.14 10.60 -4.02
N LEU A 156 -0.19 10.77 -4.06
CA LEU A 156 -0.81 12.02 -4.49
C LEU A 156 -0.36 13.20 -3.62
N GLU A 157 -0.43 13.08 -2.30
CA GLU A 157 0.01 14.13 -1.36
C GLU A 157 1.51 14.44 -1.50
N TYR A 158 2.34 13.41 -1.67
CA TYR A 158 3.78 13.60 -1.89
C TYR A 158 4.06 14.33 -3.21
N LEU A 159 3.47 13.86 -4.32
CA LEU A 159 3.68 14.39 -5.66
C LEU A 159 3.11 15.79 -5.83
N SER A 160 2.04 16.14 -5.15
CA SER A 160 1.43 17.47 -5.19
C SER A 160 2.36 18.60 -4.69
N ASN A 161 3.46 18.26 -4.00
CA ASN A 161 4.48 19.25 -3.66
C ASN A 161 5.39 19.63 -4.85
N TYR A 162 5.39 18.83 -5.92
CA TYR A 162 6.31 18.98 -7.06
C TYR A 162 5.58 19.11 -8.40
N TYR A 163 4.34 18.64 -8.49
CA TYR A 163 3.54 18.55 -9.70
C TYR A 163 2.13 19.09 -9.50
N ASN A 164 1.52 19.56 -10.57
CA ASN A 164 0.06 19.76 -10.64
C ASN A 164 -0.58 18.40 -10.92
N THR A 165 -0.94 17.70 -9.85
CA THR A 165 -1.46 16.34 -9.92
C THR A 165 -2.93 16.30 -10.31
N CYS A 166 -3.29 15.32 -11.14
CA CYS A 166 -4.66 15.00 -11.51
C CYS A 166 -5.02 13.62 -10.97
N LEU A 167 -6.11 13.52 -10.26
CA LEU A 167 -6.64 12.28 -9.72
C LEU A 167 -7.85 11.82 -10.52
N MET A 168 -7.77 10.61 -11.09
CA MET A 168 -8.83 10.04 -11.90
C MET A 168 -9.28 8.67 -11.38
N LYS A 169 -10.50 8.27 -11.73
CA LYS A 169 -11.01 6.91 -11.51
C LYS A 169 -12.00 6.54 -12.59
N PRO A 170 -12.10 5.25 -13.00
CA PRO A 170 -13.21 4.74 -13.79
C PRO A 170 -14.53 4.89 -13.02
N ILE A 171 -15.63 5.04 -13.77
CA ILE A 171 -16.96 4.96 -13.19
C ILE A 171 -17.18 3.54 -12.65
N THR A 172 -17.56 3.43 -11.42
CA THR A 172 -18.00 2.20 -10.76
C THR A 172 -19.31 2.50 -10.06
N ASP A 173 -20.14 1.49 -9.82
CA ASP A 173 -21.44 1.66 -9.16
C ASP A 173 -21.33 2.21 -7.74
N ARG A 174 -20.14 2.07 -7.13
CA ARG A 174 -19.82 2.65 -5.83
C ARG A 174 -19.13 4.00 -5.99
N ASP A 175 -19.57 4.97 -5.23
CA ASP A 175 -18.89 6.27 -5.01
C ASP A 175 -18.41 6.95 -6.29
N LYS A 176 -19.34 7.38 -7.12
CA LYS A 176 -19.10 7.91 -8.48
C LYS A 176 -17.96 8.92 -8.58
N HIS A 177 -17.75 9.73 -7.53
CA HIS A 177 -16.77 10.84 -7.57
C HIS A 177 -15.68 10.74 -6.50
N PHE A 178 -15.74 9.78 -5.59
CA PHE A 178 -14.79 9.69 -4.50
C PHE A 178 -13.96 8.42 -4.58
N ILE A 179 -12.70 8.56 -4.23
CA ILE A 179 -11.80 7.45 -3.95
C ILE A 179 -11.84 7.24 -2.45
N LEU A 180 -12.32 6.09 -2.03
CA LEU A 180 -12.52 5.75 -0.62
C LEU A 180 -11.60 4.61 -0.22
N SER A 181 -10.79 4.80 0.80
CA SER A 181 -10.06 3.70 1.43
C SER A 181 -10.92 3.09 2.55
N ARG A 182 -10.71 1.82 2.83
CA ARG A 182 -11.33 1.15 4.00
C ARG A 182 -10.86 1.74 5.33
N LEU A 183 -9.81 2.52 5.33
CA LEU A 183 -9.29 3.27 6.48
C LEU A 183 -10.03 4.60 6.72
N GLY A 184 -11.11 4.87 5.99
CA GLY A 184 -11.87 6.11 6.09
C GLY A 184 -11.22 7.32 5.40
N LEU A 185 -10.13 7.12 4.65
CA LEU A 185 -9.60 8.18 3.79
C LEU A 185 -10.52 8.35 2.59
N SER A 186 -10.81 9.61 2.30
CA SER A 186 -11.61 9.99 1.15
C SER A 186 -10.91 11.10 0.37
N LYS A 187 -10.88 10.96 -0.95
CA LYS A 187 -10.40 12.02 -1.85
C LYS A 187 -11.34 12.10 -3.05
N ARG A 188 -11.76 13.30 -3.41
CA ARG A 188 -12.55 13.49 -4.62
C ARG A 188 -11.64 13.36 -5.84
N ALA A 189 -12.07 12.58 -6.83
CA ALA A 189 -11.41 12.54 -8.13
C ALA A 189 -11.68 13.84 -8.92
N ASP A 190 -10.66 14.31 -9.61
CA ASP A 190 -10.78 15.46 -10.52
C ASP A 190 -11.62 15.08 -11.73
N PHE A 191 -11.44 13.84 -12.24
CA PHE A 191 -12.23 13.31 -13.34
C PHE A 191 -12.68 11.87 -13.09
N VAL A 192 -13.89 11.58 -13.53
CA VAL A 192 -14.45 10.22 -13.63
C VAL A 192 -14.36 9.78 -15.09
N ILE A 193 -13.79 8.60 -15.33
CA ILE A 193 -13.57 8.05 -16.66
C ILE A 193 -14.72 7.08 -16.96
N TYR A 194 -15.52 7.39 -17.98
CA TYR A 194 -16.59 6.53 -18.48
C TYR A 194 -16.03 5.64 -19.61
N ASN A 195 -16.78 4.60 -19.98
CA ASN A 195 -16.36 3.65 -21.03
C ASN A 195 -16.05 4.32 -22.38
N ASN A 196 -16.73 5.41 -22.69
CA ASN A 196 -16.55 6.20 -23.91
C ASN A 196 -15.72 7.47 -23.73
N THR A 197 -15.13 7.67 -22.54
CA THR A 197 -14.30 8.85 -22.28
C THR A 197 -12.99 8.78 -23.05
N TYR A 198 -12.69 9.85 -23.77
CA TYR A 198 -11.39 10.09 -24.37
C TYR A 198 -10.52 10.88 -23.39
N ILE A 199 -9.55 10.19 -22.77
CA ILE A 199 -8.80 10.73 -21.60
C ILE A 199 -8.01 11.98 -21.97
N LYS A 200 -7.40 12.03 -23.16
CA LYS A 200 -6.69 13.21 -23.64
C LYS A 200 -7.54 14.47 -23.63
N SER A 201 -8.84 14.34 -23.92
CA SER A 201 -9.74 15.49 -23.94
C SER A 201 -9.92 16.10 -22.55
N LEU A 202 -9.82 15.30 -21.49
CA LEU A 202 -9.95 15.77 -20.11
C LEU A 202 -8.76 16.65 -19.67
N ILE A 203 -7.57 16.40 -20.23
CA ILE A 203 -6.34 17.08 -19.82
C ILE A 203 -5.88 18.17 -20.79
N LYS A 204 -6.42 18.22 -22.02
CA LYS A 204 -5.94 19.06 -23.13
C LYS A 204 -5.75 20.55 -22.79
N ASN A 205 -6.64 21.11 -21.98
CA ASN A 205 -6.63 22.53 -21.62
C ASN A 205 -6.34 22.75 -20.12
N THR A 206 -5.68 21.80 -19.49
CA THR A 206 -5.35 21.84 -18.06
C THR A 206 -3.85 22.07 -17.85
N LYS A 207 -3.48 22.41 -16.61
CA LYS A 207 -2.08 22.53 -16.20
C LYS A 207 -1.57 21.26 -15.52
N TYR A 208 -2.31 20.16 -15.59
CA TYR A 208 -1.89 18.91 -14.98
C TYR A 208 -0.65 18.35 -15.69
N ASN A 209 0.32 17.95 -14.87
CA ASN A 209 1.58 17.40 -15.35
C ASN A 209 2.01 16.10 -14.62
N CYS A 210 1.09 15.51 -13.86
CA CYS A 210 1.20 14.17 -13.30
C CYS A 210 -0.20 13.61 -13.06
N ILE A 211 -0.48 12.38 -13.46
CA ILE A 211 -1.81 11.75 -13.38
C ILE A 211 -1.73 10.51 -12.50
N LEU A 212 -2.64 10.40 -11.52
CA LEU A 212 -2.85 9.20 -10.72
C LEU A 212 -4.25 8.64 -11.01
N ILE A 213 -4.34 7.31 -11.18
CA ILE A 213 -5.60 6.64 -11.52
C ILE A 213 -5.84 5.49 -10.55
N ASP A 214 -6.97 5.52 -9.82
CA ASP A 214 -7.41 4.39 -9.01
C ASP A 214 -8.23 3.41 -9.84
N GLU A 215 -8.28 2.15 -9.42
CA GLU A 215 -9.06 1.07 -10.05
C GLU A 215 -8.84 0.94 -11.58
N ILE A 216 -7.59 1.14 -12.01
CA ILE A 216 -7.20 1.19 -13.44
C ILE A 216 -7.56 -0.09 -14.20
N GLN A 217 -7.79 -1.22 -13.52
CA GLN A 217 -8.21 -2.48 -14.14
C GLN A 217 -9.54 -2.38 -14.90
N PHE A 218 -10.38 -1.40 -14.55
CA PHE A 218 -11.67 -1.19 -15.22
C PHE A 218 -11.60 -0.34 -16.48
N LEU A 219 -10.42 0.17 -16.83
CA LEU A 219 -10.23 0.87 -18.11
C LEU A 219 -10.20 -0.12 -19.27
N SER A 220 -10.71 0.33 -20.41
CA SER A 220 -10.63 -0.42 -21.66
C SER A 220 -9.21 -0.45 -22.21
N LYS A 221 -8.92 -1.39 -23.12
CA LYS A 221 -7.64 -1.45 -23.83
C LYS A 221 -7.27 -0.14 -24.53
N TYR A 222 -8.25 0.52 -25.13
CA TYR A 222 -8.04 1.77 -25.85
C TYR A 222 -7.65 2.91 -24.90
N GLN A 223 -8.28 2.98 -23.73
CA GLN A 223 -7.94 3.96 -22.71
C GLN A 223 -6.53 3.73 -22.15
N ILE A 224 -6.12 2.47 -21.92
CA ILE A 224 -4.73 2.20 -21.49
C ILE A 224 -3.72 2.56 -22.60
N MET A 225 -4.02 2.27 -23.87
CA MET A 225 -3.17 2.70 -24.99
C MET A 225 -3.07 4.22 -25.07
N GLU A 226 -4.18 4.92 -24.82
CA GLU A 226 -4.20 6.38 -24.76
C GLU A 226 -3.36 6.94 -23.60
N LEU A 227 -3.37 6.30 -22.43
CA LEU A 227 -2.48 6.66 -21.32
C LEU A 227 -1.00 6.54 -21.74
N LYS A 228 -0.64 5.45 -22.44
CA LYS A 228 0.74 5.30 -22.94
C LYS A 228 1.10 6.39 -23.95
N ASP A 229 0.17 6.76 -24.80
CA ASP A 229 0.37 7.85 -25.76
C ASP A 229 0.53 9.22 -25.06
N ILE A 230 -0.24 9.48 -23.99
CA ILE A 230 -0.07 10.68 -23.16
C ILE A 230 1.35 10.74 -22.57
N VAL A 231 1.83 9.63 -22.04
CA VAL A 231 3.20 9.55 -21.51
C VAL A 231 4.23 9.85 -22.58
N LEU A 232 4.12 9.27 -23.76
CA LEU A 232 5.10 9.38 -24.82
C LEU A 232 5.12 10.77 -25.50
N ASN A 233 3.93 11.33 -25.77
CA ASN A 233 3.79 12.53 -26.61
C ASN A 233 3.59 13.82 -25.81
N TYR A 234 3.03 13.73 -24.59
CA TYR A 234 2.83 14.90 -23.73
C TYR A 234 3.82 14.95 -22.56
N HIS A 235 4.63 13.91 -22.38
CA HIS A 235 5.60 13.80 -21.29
C HIS A 235 5.00 13.97 -19.91
N ILE A 236 3.78 13.47 -19.70
CA ILE A 236 3.07 13.48 -18.42
C ILE A 236 3.22 12.09 -17.79
N PRO A 237 3.87 11.95 -16.63
CA PRO A 237 3.93 10.68 -15.91
C PRO A 237 2.54 10.26 -15.43
N ILE A 238 2.26 8.95 -15.57
CA ILE A 238 0.98 8.36 -15.18
C ILE A 238 1.22 7.19 -14.24
N ILE A 239 0.50 7.17 -13.12
CA ILE A 239 0.59 6.14 -12.10
C ILE A 239 -0.80 5.51 -11.92
N GLY A 240 -0.93 4.25 -12.35
CA GLY A 240 -2.16 3.48 -12.19
C GLY A 240 -2.10 2.53 -11.01
N TYR A 241 -3.21 2.43 -10.28
CA TYR A 241 -3.39 1.51 -9.16
C TYR A 241 -4.54 0.56 -9.45
N GLY A 242 -4.34 -0.75 -9.23
CA GLY A 242 -5.41 -1.68 -9.52
C GLY A 242 -5.17 -3.12 -9.09
N LEU A 243 -6.13 -3.97 -9.39
CA LEU A 243 -6.04 -5.41 -9.22
C LEU A 243 -5.34 -6.02 -10.46
N LYS A 244 -4.51 -7.05 -10.25
CA LYS A 244 -3.94 -7.81 -11.37
C LYS A 244 -4.97 -8.75 -11.99
N THR A 245 -5.65 -9.52 -11.14
CA THR A 245 -6.60 -10.56 -11.52
C THR A 245 -7.85 -10.50 -10.64
N ASP A 246 -8.92 -11.10 -11.13
CA ASP A 246 -10.14 -11.36 -10.37
C ASP A 246 -9.96 -12.56 -9.40
N PHE A 247 -11.05 -13.00 -8.77
CA PHE A 247 -11.08 -14.12 -7.84
C PHE A 247 -10.93 -15.49 -8.52
N MET A 248 -11.16 -15.58 -9.84
CA MET A 248 -10.96 -16.79 -10.67
C MET A 248 -9.57 -16.83 -11.31
N THR A 249 -8.71 -15.86 -10.97
CA THR A 249 -7.37 -15.66 -11.56
C THR A 249 -7.35 -15.14 -13.00
N ASN A 250 -8.50 -14.75 -13.56
CA ASN A 250 -8.55 -14.12 -14.87
C ASN A 250 -8.06 -12.68 -14.79
N SER A 251 -7.30 -12.25 -15.79
CA SER A 251 -6.87 -10.85 -15.89
C SER A 251 -8.04 -9.93 -16.21
N PHE A 252 -8.04 -8.76 -15.61
CA PHE A 252 -8.84 -7.65 -16.09
C PHE A 252 -8.20 -7.06 -17.34
N ILE A 253 -9.02 -6.58 -18.29
CA ILE A 253 -8.54 -6.00 -19.54
C ILE A 253 -7.57 -4.84 -19.31
N GLY A 254 -7.93 -3.90 -18.43
CA GLY A 254 -7.05 -2.77 -18.11
C GLY A 254 -5.72 -3.23 -17.51
N SER A 255 -5.74 -4.21 -16.61
CA SER A 255 -4.52 -4.75 -15.99
C SER A 255 -3.65 -5.51 -16.97
N GLU A 256 -4.26 -6.27 -17.89
CA GLU A 256 -3.52 -6.98 -18.93
C GLU A 256 -2.73 -6.00 -19.81
N TYR A 257 -3.37 -4.90 -20.23
CA TYR A 257 -2.71 -3.88 -21.02
C TYR A 257 -1.70 -3.05 -20.21
N MET A 258 -1.96 -2.80 -18.93
CA MET A 258 -0.97 -2.18 -18.04
C MET A 258 0.28 -3.06 -17.89
N LEU A 259 0.13 -4.38 -17.71
CA LEU A 259 1.25 -5.31 -17.64
C LEU A 259 2.10 -5.35 -18.93
N ARG A 260 1.50 -5.07 -20.09
CA ARG A 260 2.19 -5.03 -21.38
C ARG A 260 2.85 -3.69 -21.68
N LEU A 261 2.26 -2.57 -21.23
CA LEU A 261 2.64 -1.23 -21.69
C LEU A 261 3.30 -0.38 -20.61
N ALA A 262 3.19 -0.74 -19.33
CA ALA A 262 3.83 0.01 -18.26
C ALA A 262 5.35 -0.11 -18.32
N ASP A 263 6.03 1.01 -18.08
CA ASP A 263 7.49 1.07 -17.97
C ASP A 263 7.96 0.54 -16.62
N ASN A 264 7.12 0.72 -15.57
CA ASN A 264 7.38 0.22 -14.23
C ASN A 264 6.18 -0.57 -13.71
N ILE A 265 6.43 -1.76 -13.18
CA ILE A 265 5.40 -2.65 -12.59
C ILE A 265 5.80 -2.93 -11.16
N ILE A 266 4.97 -2.49 -10.20
CA ILE A 266 5.29 -2.53 -8.78
C ILE A 266 4.18 -3.25 -8.03
N LYS A 267 4.54 -4.33 -7.33
CA LYS A 267 3.61 -5.06 -6.46
C LYS A 267 3.48 -4.35 -5.12
N ILE A 268 2.24 -4.15 -4.67
CA ILE A 268 1.94 -3.75 -3.29
C ILE A 268 1.66 -5.03 -2.51
N ASP A 269 2.46 -5.27 -1.48
CA ASP A 269 2.36 -6.46 -0.65
C ASP A 269 1.11 -6.40 0.22
N GLY A 270 0.32 -7.46 0.13
CA GLY A 270 -0.80 -7.73 1.00
C GLY A 270 -0.55 -9.00 1.82
N GLN A 271 -1.32 -9.21 2.86
CA GLN A 271 -1.22 -10.39 3.70
C GLN A 271 -2.41 -11.32 3.49
N CYS A 272 -2.15 -12.61 3.55
CA CYS A 272 -3.16 -13.65 3.49
C CYS A 272 -4.08 -13.59 4.72
N ALA A 273 -5.38 -13.47 4.49
CA ALA A 273 -6.38 -13.42 5.56
C ALA A 273 -6.40 -14.67 6.45
N LEU A 274 -5.93 -15.81 5.95
CA LEU A 274 -5.96 -17.08 6.68
C LEU A 274 -4.66 -17.40 7.45
N CYS A 275 -3.49 -17.03 6.92
CA CYS A 275 -2.22 -17.45 7.51
C CYS A 275 -1.18 -16.33 7.67
N GLY A 276 -1.47 -15.10 7.24
CA GLY A 276 -0.57 -13.96 7.36
C GLY A 276 0.61 -13.94 6.37
N ASN A 277 0.81 -14.97 5.54
CA ASN A 277 1.83 -14.97 4.50
C ASN A 277 1.48 -13.96 3.39
N GLN A 278 2.45 -13.62 2.55
CA GLN A 278 2.24 -12.70 1.44
C GLN A 278 1.10 -13.17 0.52
N SER A 279 0.11 -12.30 0.28
CA SER A 279 -1.03 -12.62 -0.58
C SER A 279 -0.70 -12.40 -2.06
N ASN A 280 -1.29 -13.26 -2.92
CA ASN A 280 -1.13 -13.21 -4.36
C ASN A 280 -2.47 -13.28 -5.10
N PHE A 281 -3.50 -13.80 -4.45
CA PHE A 281 -4.81 -14.08 -5.03
C PHE A 281 -5.91 -13.36 -4.29
N ASN A 282 -6.95 -12.99 -5.01
CA ASN A 282 -8.22 -12.58 -4.44
C ASN A 282 -9.13 -13.83 -4.37
N ALA A 283 -9.78 -14.05 -3.27
CA ALA A 283 -10.74 -15.15 -3.10
C ALA A 283 -12.10 -14.57 -2.74
N ARG A 284 -13.14 -14.94 -3.49
CA ARG A 284 -14.52 -14.54 -3.21
C ARG A 284 -15.18 -15.58 -2.30
N TYR A 285 -15.92 -15.13 -1.29
CA TYR A 285 -16.70 -16.02 -0.43
C TYR A 285 -18.11 -15.49 -0.18
N LYS A 286 -19.04 -16.41 0.08
CA LYS A 286 -20.42 -16.09 0.48
C LYS A 286 -20.42 -15.55 1.91
N LYS A 287 -21.14 -14.48 2.16
CA LYS A 287 -21.19 -13.84 3.49
C LYS A 287 -21.83 -14.69 4.58
N ASP A 288 -22.87 -15.41 4.22
CA ASP A 288 -23.66 -16.24 5.12
C ASP A 288 -22.92 -17.49 5.59
N THR A 289 -22.25 -18.18 4.66
CA THR A 289 -21.61 -19.47 4.93
C THR A 289 -20.09 -19.40 5.05
N HIS A 290 -19.48 -18.28 4.67
CA HIS A 290 -18.03 -18.11 4.53
C HIS A 290 -17.38 -19.11 3.55
N GLU A 291 -18.18 -19.70 2.65
CA GLU A 291 -17.71 -20.63 1.65
C GLU A 291 -17.04 -19.91 0.50
N TYR A 292 -15.79 -20.26 0.20
CA TYR A 292 -15.06 -19.75 -0.99
C TYR A 292 -15.63 -20.34 -2.27
N ILE A 293 -15.78 -19.49 -3.29
CA ILE A 293 -16.27 -19.85 -4.62
C ILE A 293 -15.24 -19.45 -5.69
N ASN A 294 -15.18 -20.26 -6.76
CA ASN A 294 -14.29 -20.06 -7.92
C ASN A 294 -15.03 -19.95 -9.25
N ILE A 295 -16.35 -19.74 -9.21
CA ILE A 295 -17.22 -19.60 -10.38
C ILE A 295 -18.11 -18.37 -10.18
N GLY A 296 -18.39 -17.64 -11.27
CA GLY A 296 -19.29 -16.47 -11.25
C GLY A 296 -18.82 -15.36 -12.18
N ASN A 297 -19.51 -14.24 -12.18
CA ASN A 297 -19.13 -13.08 -12.96
C ASN A 297 -17.85 -12.43 -12.42
N GLN A 298 -17.01 -11.92 -13.30
CA GLN A 298 -15.75 -11.26 -12.93
C GLN A 298 -15.98 -10.11 -11.94
N VAL A 299 -16.98 -9.31 -12.19
CA VAL A 299 -17.40 -8.19 -11.32
C VAL A 299 -18.82 -8.44 -10.86
N GLU A 300 -19.04 -8.37 -9.57
CA GLU A 300 -20.37 -8.31 -8.98
C GLU A 300 -20.49 -7.09 -8.07
N VAL A 301 -21.70 -6.57 -7.94
CA VAL A 301 -21.97 -5.46 -7.02
C VAL A 301 -21.63 -5.92 -5.62
N ASP A 302 -20.54 -5.37 -5.12
CA ASP A 302 -19.98 -5.70 -3.84
C ASP A 302 -20.97 -5.46 -2.69
N GLY A 303 -20.99 -6.35 -1.76
CA GLY A 303 -21.54 -6.10 -0.44
C GLY A 303 -22.92 -6.66 -0.16
N ILE A 304 -23.63 -7.23 -1.13
CA ILE A 304 -24.91 -7.89 -0.84
C ILE A 304 -24.66 -9.34 -0.41
N ASN A 305 -24.12 -10.16 -1.29
CA ASN A 305 -24.01 -11.62 -1.06
C ASN A 305 -22.58 -12.12 -0.85
N TYR A 306 -21.57 -11.35 -1.29
CA TYR A 306 -20.19 -11.80 -1.33
C TYR A 306 -19.24 -10.80 -0.67
N ASN A 307 -18.13 -11.35 -0.16
CA ASN A 307 -16.95 -10.61 0.26
C ASN A 307 -15.69 -11.22 -0.38
N TYR A 308 -14.54 -10.58 -0.16
CA TYR A 308 -13.27 -10.99 -0.74
C TYR A 308 -12.16 -10.97 0.29
N ASP A 309 -11.36 -12.06 0.27
CA ASP A 309 -10.15 -12.20 1.07
C ASP A 309 -8.90 -12.24 0.18
N PRO A 310 -7.83 -11.56 0.58
CA PRO A 310 -6.51 -11.77 0.00
C PRO A 310 -5.93 -13.10 0.51
N LEU A 311 -5.53 -14.01 -0.38
CA LEU A 311 -4.95 -15.30 -0.02
C LEU A 311 -3.56 -15.50 -0.62
N CYS A 312 -2.70 -16.21 0.12
CA CYS A 312 -1.45 -16.72 -0.41
C CYS A 312 -1.70 -17.95 -1.32
N PRO A 313 -0.73 -18.38 -2.16
CA PRO A 313 -0.91 -19.53 -3.06
C PRO A 313 -1.39 -20.79 -2.35
N ASN A 314 -0.78 -21.13 -1.20
CA ASN A 314 -1.12 -22.34 -0.46
C ASN A 314 -2.56 -22.33 0.06
N CYS A 315 -3.01 -21.18 0.63
CA CYS A 315 -4.38 -21.05 1.13
C CYS A 315 -5.38 -21.03 -0.03
N TYR A 316 -5.08 -20.38 -1.15
CA TYR A 316 -5.94 -20.36 -2.33
C TYR A 316 -6.14 -21.77 -2.90
N ILE A 317 -5.08 -22.53 -3.11
CA ILE A 317 -5.15 -23.92 -3.60
C ILE A 317 -5.97 -24.78 -2.66
N LYS A 318 -5.72 -24.69 -1.35
CA LYS A 318 -6.38 -25.54 -0.34
C LYS A 318 -7.86 -25.21 -0.18
N HIS A 319 -8.23 -23.93 -0.07
CA HIS A 319 -9.56 -23.49 0.35
C HIS A 319 -10.47 -23.09 -0.81
N VAL A 320 -9.92 -22.58 -1.93
CA VAL A 320 -10.71 -22.18 -3.11
C VAL A 320 -10.78 -23.27 -4.15
N LEU A 321 -9.62 -23.80 -4.56
CA LEU A 321 -9.56 -24.88 -5.56
C LEU A 321 -9.85 -26.25 -4.97
N LYS A 322 -9.79 -26.41 -3.65
CA LYS A 322 -10.04 -27.68 -2.91
C LYS A 322 -9.15 -28.84 -3.40
N LEU A 323 -7.98 -28.52 -3.98
CA LEU A 323 -7.02 -29.52 -4.40
C LEU A 323 -6.30 -30.08 -3.17
N LYS A 324 -6.33 -31.40 -3.01
CA LYS A 324 -5.51 -32.12 -2.01
C LYS A 324 -4.07 -32.17 -2.52
N LYS A 325 -3.12 -31.89 -1.63
CA LYS A 325 -1.69 -32.16 -1.88
C LYS A 325 -1.44 -33.64 -1.91
#